data_7280aa427ad8cd3ef13aa964319599da
#
_entry.id   7280aa427ad8cd3ef13aa964319599da
#
_cell.length_a   1.000
_cell.length_b   1.000
_cell.length_c   1.000
_cell.angle_alpha   90.00
_cell.angle_beta   90.00
_cell.angle_gamma   90.00
#
_symmetry.space_group_name_H-M   'P 1'
#
loop_
_entity.id
_entity.type
_entity.pdbx_description
1 polymer ?
#
loop_
_entity_poly.entity_id
_entity_poly.type
_entity_poly.pdbx_seq_one_letter_code
_entity_poly.pdbx_strand_id
1 'polypeptide(L)'
;KMSGLHGYSSPFTPLMIGTVIEDGVKLDNLIQIGHNVQIGAHTAIAGNAGVAGSARIGPHCSIGGAANILGHLTLAEGVHISAASVVMRSILKPGLYSGIFPIDDNASWEKNAATLRQLHALRDRLRALENKT
;
A
#
# COMPACT_ATOMS: atom_id res chain seq x y z
N LYS A 1 16.92 -9.80 8.33
CA LYS A 1 16.11 -10.92 8.80
C LYS A 1 15.85 -10.81 10.29
N MET A 2 14.62 -11.01 10.68
CA MET A 2 14.21 -10.95 12.09
C MET A 2 14.26 -12.34 12.69
N SER A 3 15.43 -12.74 13.16
CA SER A 3 15.65 -14.12 13.60
C SER A 3 14.78 -14.55 14.79
N GLY A 4 14.32 -13.62 15.64
CA GLY A 4 13.44 -13.95 16.75
C GLY A 4 12.09 -14.53 16.35
N LEU A 5 11.70 -14.38 15.09
CA LEU A 5 10.43 -14.88 14.57
C LEU A 5 10.59 -16.14 13.73
N HIS A 6 11.75 -16.70 13.75
CA HIS A 6 12.14 -17.80 12.86
C HIS A 6 11.32 -19.07 13.03
N GLY A 7 10.75 -19.33 14.18
CA GLY A 7 9.98 -20.55 14.41
C GLY A 7 8.61 -20.60 13.74
N TYR A 8 8.17 -19.51 13.17
CA TYR A 8 6.86 -19.46 12.53
C TYR A 8 6.94 -19.95 11.11
N SER A 9 6.15 -20.97 10.78
CA SER A 9 6.21 -21.65 9.49
C SER A 9 5.31 -21.04 8.42
N SER A 10 4.29 -20.28 8.82
CA SER A 10 3.36 -19.68 7.89
C SER A 10 2.95 -18.28 8.36
N PRO A 11 3.13 -17.25 7.52
CA PRO A 11 2.75 -15.90 7.88
C PRO A 11 1.25 -15.68 7.91
N PHE A 12 0.47 -16.60 7.37
CA PHE A 12 -0.97 -16.41 7.25
C PHE A 12 -1.79 -17.35 8.13
N THR A 13 -1.14 -17.93 9.14
CA THR A 13 -1.82 -18.79 10.10
C THR A 13 -2.72 -17.95 11.02
N PRO A 14 -4.02 -18.22 11.08
CA PRO A 14 -4.93 -17.39 11.89
C PRO A 14 -4.63 -17.40 13.39
N LEU A 15 -3.95 -18.44 13.87
CA LEU A 15 -3.62 -18.58 15.30
C LEU A 15 -2.35 -17.84 15.71
N MET A 16 -1.62 -17.27 14.76
CA MET A 16 -0.38 -16.54 15.08
C MET A 16 -0.69 -15.20 15.72
N ILE A 17 -0.01 -14.92 16.82
CA ILE A 17 -0.11 -13.68 17.56
C ILE A 17 1.22 -12.94 17.43
N GLY A 18 1.15 -11.63 17.27
CA GLY A 18 2.34 -10.79 17.10
C GLY A 18 2.75 -10.64 15.65
N THR A 19 3.82 -9.90 15.45
CA THR A 19 4.34 -9.60 14.11
C THR A 19 5.25 -10.72 13.63
N VAL A 20 5.03 -11.18 12.42
CA VAL A 20 5.81 -12.25 11.80
C VAL A 20 6.46 -11.73 10.53
N ILE A 21 7.78 -11.86 10.45
CA ILE A 21 8.56 -11.48 9.28
C ILE A 21 9.29 -12.71 8.78
N GLU A 22 8.93 -13.15 7.59
CA GLU A 22 9.45 -14.38 6.99
C GLU A 22 10.87 -14.22 6.47
N ASP A 23 11.45 -15.32 6.03
CA ASP A 23 12.83 -15.33 5.52
C ASP A 23 12.99 -14.48 4.27
N GLY A 24 14.15 -13.88 4.12
CA GLY A 24 14.51 -13.12 2.93
C GLY A 24 13.88 -11.73 2.85
N VAL A 25 13.13 -11.30 3.85
CA VAL A 25 12.55 -9.95 3.89
C VAL A 25 13.69 -8.94 4.07
N LYS A 26 13.60 -7.85 3.31
CA LYS A 26 14.56 -6.73 3.39
C LYS A 26 13.83 -5.48 3.86
N LEU A 27 14.27 -4.94 4.96
CA LEU A 27 13.73 -3.71 5.53
C LEU A 27 14.79 -2.64 5.53
N ASP A 28 14.49 -1.51 4.90
CA ASP A 28 15.34 -0.34 4.91
C ASP A 28 15.15 0.45 6.22
N ASN A 29 15.67 1.66 6.29
CA ASN A 29 15.66 2.47 7.49
C ASN A 29 14.30 3.11 7.77
N LEU A 30 14.01 3.36 9.05
CA LEU A 30 12.85 4.11 9.51
C LEU A 30 11.51 3.54 9.04
N ILE A 31 11.41 2.23 9.01
CA ILE A 31 10.15 1.57 8.66
C ILE A 31 9.37 1.32 9.95
N GLN A 32 8.07 1.62 9.91
CA GLN A 32 7.17 1.35 11.01
C GLN A 32 6.32 0.12 10.68
N ILE A 33 6.43 -0.90 11.52
CA ILE A 33 5.64 -2.13 11.39
C ILE A 33 4.74 -2.24 12.61
N GLY A 34 3.44 -2.25 12.39
CA GLY A 34 2.45 -2.33 13.45
C GLY A 34 2.35 -3.73 14.06
N HIS A 35 1.52 -3.85 15.09
CA HIS A 35 1.27 -5.11 15.76
C HIS A 35 0.58 -6.10 14.82
N ASN A 36 0.83 -7.39 15.02
CA ASN A 36 0.16 -8.48 14.29
C ASN A 36 0.28 -8.39 12.76
N VAL A 37 1.31 -7.71 12.25
CA VAL A 37 1.60 -7.65 10.82
C VAL A 37 2.29 -8.95 10.39
N GLN A 38 1.96 -9.44 9.21
CA GLN A 38 2.61 -10.61 8.63
C GLN A 38 3.23 -10.20 7.30
N ILE A 39 4.52 -10.43 7.15
CA ILE A 39 5.26 -10.09 5.93
C ILE A 39 5.81 -11.37 5.33
N GLY A 40 5.35 -11.70 4.14
CA GLY A 40 5.75 -12.91 3.42
C GLY A 40 7.20 -12.87 2.94
N ALA A 41 7.72 -14.05 2.66
CA ALA A 41 9.12 -14.24 2.30
C ALA A 41 9.55 -13.37 1.11
N HIS A 42 10.79 -12.90 1.15
CA HIS A 42 11.43 -12.15 0.06
C HIS A 42 10.75 -10.83 -0.31
N THR A 43 9.93 -10.29 0.57
CA THR A 43 9.34 -8.97 0.40
C THR A 43 10.36 -7.91 0.79
N ALA A 44 10.42 -6.82 0.03
CA ALA A 44 11.31 -5.70 0.30
C ALA A 44 10.49 -4.45 0.63
N ILE A 45 10.88 -3.75 1.69
CA ILE A 45 10.20 -2.52 2.12
C ILE A 45 11.23 -1.41 2.21
N ALA A 46 11.00 -0.35 1.44
CA ALA A 46 11.91 0.78 1.36
C ALA A 46 11.71 1.75 2.52
N GLY A 47 12.65 2.67 2.69
CA GLY A 47 12.72 3.57 3.83
C GLY A 47 11.47 4.42 4.05
N ASN A 48 11.18 4.70 5.31
CA ASN A 48 10.03 5.50 5.76
C ASN A 48 8.65 4.91 5.42
N ALA A 49 8.58 3.69 4.94
CA ALA A 49 7.31 3.04 4.71
C ALA A 49 6.65 2.67 6.04
N GLY A 50 5.33 2.59 6.05
CA GLY A 50 4.57 2.21 7.23
C GLY A 50 3.59 1.09 6.90
N VAL A 51 3.48 0.13 7.81
CA VAL A 51 2.52 -0.97 7.69
C VAL A 51 1.72 -1.00 8.98
N ALA A 52 0.44 -0.69 8.89
CA ALA A 52 -0.43 -0.62 10.05
C ALA A 52 -0.81 -2.00 10.56
N GLY A 53 -1.31 -2.03 11.80
CA GLY A 53 -1.58 -3.29 12.51
C GLY A 53 -2.44 -4.27 11.75
N SER A 54 -2.12 -5.53 11.90
CA SER A 54 -2.86 -6.67 11.33
C SER A 54 -2.89 -6.73 9.81
N ALA A 55 -2.08 -5.94 9.12
CA ALA A 55 -1.94 -6.05 7.67
C ALA A 55 -1.16 -7.32 7.33
N ARG A 56 -1.48 -7.91 6.19
CA ARG A 56 -0.81 -9.09 5.66
C ARG A 56 -0.20 -8.78 4.31
N ILE A 57 1.10 -8.90 4.21
CA ILE A 57 1.82 -8.68 2.97
C ILE A 57 2.35 -10.02 2.48
N GLY A 58 1.94 -10.42 1.29
CA GLY A 58 2.34 -11.68 0.70
C GLY A 58 3.83 -11.73 0.35
N PRO A 59 4.32 -12.90 -0.07
CA PRO A 59 5.71 -13.03 -0.48
C PRO A 59 6.00 -12.29 -1.78
N HIS A 60 7.27 -12.00 -2.00
CA HIS A 60 7.76 -11.36 -3.23
C HIS A 60 7.08 -10.03 -3.56
N CYS A 61 6.63 -9.31 -2.54
CA CYS A 61 6.11 -7.96 -2.68
C CYS A 61 7.22 -6.93 -2.60
N SER A 62 6.94 -5.71 -3.02
CA SER A 62 7.81 -4.57 -2.74
C SER A 62 6.97 -3.36 -2.35
N ILE A 63 7.40 -2.67 -1.30
CA ILE A 63 6.71 -1.48 -0.81
C ILE A 63 7.67 -0.30 -1.00
N GLY A 64 7.27 0.64 -1.82
CA GLY A 64 8.09 1.81 -2.12
C GLY A 64 8.28 2.73 -0.93
N GLY A 65 9.31 3.57 -0.99
CA GLY A 65 9.64 4.49 0.10
C GLY A 65 8.47 5.39 0.47
N ALA A 66 8.28 5.61 1.76
CA ALA A 66 7.22 6.44 2.32
C ALA A 66 5.79 5.99 1.95
N ALA A 67 5.62 4.81 1.38
CA ALA A 67 4.29 4.25 1.15
C ALA A 67 3.68 3.78 2.48
N ASN A 68 2.38 3.83 2.58
CA ASN A 68 1.66 3.41 3.78
C ASN A 68 0.59 2.39 3.44
N ILE A 69 0.59 1.28 4.18
CA ILE A 69 -0.40 0.23 4.06
C ILE A 69 -1.32 0.33 5.28
N LEU A 70 -2.61 0.56 5.06
CA LEU A 70 -3.56 0.66 6.16
C LEU A 70 -3.79 -0.69 6.84
N GLY A 71 -4.36 -0.64 8.03
CA GLY A 71 -4.55 -1.83 8.87
C GLY A 71 -5.51 -2.86 8.29
N HIS A 72 -5.29 -4.12 8.64
CA HIS A 72 -6.16 -5.25 8.30
C HIS A 72 -6.29 -5.55 6.81
N LEU A 73 -5.43 -4.96 5.98
CA LEU A 73 -5.43 -5.21 4.53
C LEU A 73 -4.56 -6.41 4.19
N THR A 74 -4.84 -7.01 3.04
CA THR A 74 -4.05 -8.10 2.48
C THR A 74 -3.51 -7.69 1.12
N LEU A 75 -2.20 -7.84 0.93
CA LEU A 75 -1.55 -7.74 -0.37
C LEU A 75 -1.17 -9.14 -0.82
N ALA A 76 -1.61 -9.53 -2.00
CA ALA A 76 -1.26 -10.84 -2.57
C ALA A 76 0.22 -10.92 -2.92
N GLU A 77 0.69 -12.11 -3.18
CA GLU A 77 2.05 -12.34 -3.70
C GLU A 77 2.30 -11.51 -4.95
N GLY A 78 3.50 -10.93 -5.05
CA GLY A 78 3.90 -10.19 -6.24
C GLY A 78 3.24 -8.83 -6.42
N VAL A 79 2.70 -8.26 -5.36
CA VAL A 79 2.17 -6.89 -5.40
C VAL A 79 3.31 -5.91 -5.12
N HIS A 80 3.45 -4.93 -6.01
CA HIS A 80 4.47 -3.88 -5.91
C HIS A 80 3.77 -2.52 -5.76
N ILE A 81 4.14 -1.79 -4.72
CA ILE A 81 3.53 -0.50 -4.39
C ILE A 81 4.54 0.60 -4.66
N SER A 82 4.15 1.58 -5.46
CA SER A 82 5.00 2.73 -5.77
C SER A 82 5.24 3.60 -4.53
N ALA A 83 6.34 4.34 -4.55
CA ALA A 83 6.70 5.25 -3.45
C ALA A 83 5.57 6.24 -3.14
N ALA A 84 5.45 6.60 -1.89
CA ALA A 84 4.50 7.58 -1.36
C ALA A 84 3.02 7.25 -1.59
N SER A 85 2.71 6.04 -2.01
CA SER A 85 1.33 5.60 -2.18
C SER A 85 0.67 5.31 -0.84
N VAL A 86 -0.64 5.49 -0.76
CA VAL A 86 -1.43 5.04 0.38
C VAL A 86 -2.37 3.93 -0.08
N VAL A 87 -2.16 2.73 0.46
CA VAL A 87 -2.99 1.57 0.13
C VAL A 87 -4.13 1.50 1.13
N MET A 88 -5.35 1.71 0.64
CA MET A 88 -6.55 1.81 1.48
C MET A 88 -7.47 0.60 1.36
N ARG A 89 -7.16 -0.35 0.51
CA ARG A 89 -7.93 -1.57 0.34
C ARG A 89 -7.01 -2.74 0.02
N SER A 90 -7.47 -3.94 0.25
CA SER A 90 -6.72 -5.13 -0.12
C SER A 90 -6.50 -5.21 -1.63
N ILE A 91 -5.34 -5.71 -2.01
CA ILE A 91 -4.95 -5.90 -3.41
C ILE A 91 -4.64 -7.38 -3.59
N LEU A 92 -5.52 -8.07 -4.29
CA LEU A 92 -5.48 -9.52 -4.39
C LEU A 92 -4.93 -10.03 -5.73
N LYS A 93 -4.47 -9.13 -6.58
CA LYS A 93 -3.91 -9.48 -7.88
C LYS A 93 -2.48 -8.93 -7.98
N PRO A 94 -1.50 -9.76 -8.37
CA PRO A 94 -0.12 -9.29 -8.57
C PRO A 94 -0.06 -8.13 -9.56
N GLY A 95 0.91 -7.25 -9.39
CA GLY A 95 1.12 -6.13 -10.28
C GLY A 95 1.70 -4.93 -9.57
N LEU A 96 1.95 -3.87 -10.33
CA LEU A 96 2.44 -2.60 -9.82
C LEU A 96 1.26 -1.64 -9.65
N TYR A 97 1.15 -1.07 -8.46
CA TYR A 97 0.05 -0.17 -8.08
C TYR A 97 0.62 1.15 -7.59
N SER A 98 -0.02 2.23 -8.00
CA SER A 98 0.37 3.59 -7.62
C SER A 98 -0.83 4.37 -7.13
N GLY A 99 -0.67 5.09 -6.03
CA GLY A 99 -1.73 5.92 -5.46
C GLY A 99 -1.14 7.23 -4.98
N ILE A 100 -0.67 8.05 -5.91
CA ILE A 100 0.07 9.28 -5.65
C ILE A 100 -0.43 10.36 -6.63
N PHE A 101 -0.53 11.59 -6.15
CA PHE A 101 -0.90 12.71 -6.99
C PHE A 101 0.35 13.22 -7.72
N PRO A 102 0.30 13.45 -9.04
CA PRO A 102 1.45 13.93 -9.78
C PRO A 102 1.97 15.27 -9.27
N ILE A 103 3.28 15.42 -9.22
CA ILE A 103 3.91 16.69 -8.86
C ILE A 103 3.81 17.68 -10.02
N ASP A 104 3.64 18.95 -9.70
CA ASP A 104 3.61 20.03 -10.67
C ASP A 104 4.07 21.33 -9.99
N ASP A 105 4.23 22.41 -10.75
CA ASP A 105 4.41 23.71 -10.10
C ASP A 105 3.18 24.04 -9.25
N ASN A 106 3.37 24.84 -8.20
CA ASN A 106 2.32 25.02 -7.22
C ASN A 106 1.04 25.61 -7.80
N ALA A 107 1.16 26.56 -8.72
CA ALA A 107 -0.02 27.21 -9.29
C ALA A 107 -0.88 26.22 -10.10
N SER A 108 -0.22 25.40 -10.91
CA SER A 108 -0.90 24.33 -11.67
C SER A 108 -1.47 23.27 -10.75
N TRP A 109 -0.72 22.89 -9.74
CA TRP A 109 -1.17 21.88 -8.77
C TRP A 109 -2.45 22.32 -8.05
N GLU A 110 -2.51 23.59 -7.62
CA GLU A 110 -3.69 24.12 -6.94
C GLU A 110 -4.92 24.12 -7.83
N LYS A 111 -4.76 24.48 -9.10
CA LYS A 111 -5.86 24.44 -10.07
C LYS A 111 -6.39 23.03 -10.26
N ASN A 112 -5.49 22.07 -10.43
CA ASN A 112 -5.87 20.68 -10.60
C ASN A 112 -6.53 20.10 -9.35
N ALA A 113 -6.01 20.43 -8.18
CA ALA A 113 -6.60 19.99 -6.92
C ALA A 113 -8.01 20.54 -6.73
N ALA A 114 -8.23 21.80 -7.05
CA ALA A 114 -9.56 22.41 -6.97
C ALA A 114 -10.55 21.73 -7.93
N THR A 115 -10.10 21.42 -9.13
CA THR A 115 -10.92 20.70 -10.12
C THR A 115 -11.21 19.26 -9.67
N LEU A 116 -10.22 18.58 -9.11
CA LEU A 116 -10.40 17.22 -8.60
C LEU A 116 -11.51 17.16 -7.54
N ARG A 117 -11.60 18.14 -6.69
CA ARG A 117 -12.66 18.22 -5.67
C ARG A 117 -14.06 18.36 -6.29
N GLN A 118 -14.15 18.76 -7.53
CA GLN A 118 -15.40 18.98 -8.25
C GLN A 118 -15.70 17.90 -9.29
N LEU A 119 -14.93 16.82 -9.30
CA LEU A 119 -15.07 15.78 -10.33
C LEU A 119 -16.48 15.21 -10.41
N HIS A 120 -17.11 14.97 -9.27
CA HIS A 120 -18.45 14.40 -9.27
C HIS A 120 -19.47 15.36 -9.93
N ALA A 121 -19.39 16.64 -9.59
CA ALA A 121 -20.26 17.65 -10.22
C ALA A 121 -20.00 17.77 -11.72
N LEU A 122 -18.74 17.69 -12.14
CA LEU A 122 -18.38 17.68 -13.56
C LEU A 122 -18.96 16.46 -14.29
N ARG A 123 -18.91 15.30 -13.65
CA ARG A 123 -19.52 14.09 -14.19
C ARG A 123 -21.03 14.28 -14.41
N ASP A 124 -21.71 14.84 -13.46
CA ASP A 124 -23.16 15.07 -13.58
C ASP A 124 -23.49 16.06 -14.69
N ARG A 125 -22.71 17.12 -14.84
CA ARG A 125 -22.86 18.07 -15.93
C ARG A 125 -22.64 17.43 -17.30
N LEU A 126 -21.63 16.57 -17.40
CA LEU A 126 -21.33 15.87 -18.63
C LEU A 126 -22.48 14.93 -19.03
N ARG A 127 -23.00 14.17 -18.06
CA ARG A 127 -24.16 13.31 -18.29
C ARG A 127 -25.39 14.08 -18.76
N ALA A 128 -25.64 15.25 -18.16
CA ALA A 128 -26.74 16.10 -18.58
C ALA A 128 -26.60 16.58 -20.02
N LEU A 129 -25.36 16.89 -20.45
CA LEU A 129 -25.09 17.29 -21.83
C LEU A 129 -25.26 16.10 -22.79
N GLU A 130 -24.79 14.92 -22.40
CA GLU A 130 -24.95 13.71 -23.23
C GLU A 130 -26.43 13.38 -23.44
N ASN A 131 -27.25 13.54 -22.42
CA ASN A 131 -28.68 13.22 -22.49
C ASN A 131 -29.49 14.22 -23.32
N LYS A 132 -28.91 15.36 -23.67
CA LYS A 132 -29.58 16.34 -24.56
C LYS A 132 -29.41 16.02 -26.05
N THR A 133 -28.54 15.11 -26.37
CA THR A 133 -28.31 14.68 -27.74
C THR A 133 -28.99 13.34 -27.98
#